data_d47045647fd8594bb2fa76bc47f4649b
#
_entry.id   d47045647fd8594bb2fa76bc47f4649b
#
_cell.length_a   1.000
_cell.length_b   1.000
_cell.length_c   1.000
_cell.angle_alpha   90.00
_cell.angle_beta   90.00
_cell.angle_gamma   90.00
#
_symmetry.space_group_name_H-M   'P 1'
#
loop_
_entity.id
_entity.type
_entity.pdbx_description
1 polymer ?
#
loop_
_entity_poly.entity_id
_entity_poly.type
_entity_poly.pdbx_seq_one_letter_code
_entity_poly.pdbx_strand_id
1 'polypeptide(L)'
;SRVETTYNNYRTQVERLLMWCWLKRKKPFRELLRSDVEAFLDFCCNPDPEWIGTAIKGRFILSEGVFIPNAEWRPFSKRVPKSKAKLAAENLTELPAPAFSMSAGSIRQVYAAMNSLFSFCNNELLMSTNPCLQLGKNKSQWTSRTLQIPKSKAITKLQWEFVIETAEEMADESPATFERTLFIIVMMISCYLRVSDLAGNAGWQPTMGCFVKGNDGWWYHVVGK
;
A
#
# COMPACT_ATOMS: atom_id res chain seq x y z
N SER A 1 10.75 -5.31 -8.13
CA SER A 1 10.01 -5.61 -9.36
C SER A 1 8.50 -5.66 -9.09
N ARG A 2 7.68 -5.57 -10.14
CA ARG A 2 6.20 -5.63 -10.02
C ARG A 2 5.74 -6.98 -9.43
N VAL A 3 6.45 -8.04 -9.75
CA VAL A 3 6.23 -9.40 -9.25
C VAL A 3 6.46 -9.45 -7.74
N GLU A 4 7.53 -8.85 -7.24
CA GLU A 4 7.88 -8.83 -5.83
C GLU A 4 6.83 -8.08 -4.98
N THR A 5 6.33 -6.95 -5.45
CA THR A 5 5.27 -6.19 -4.77
C THR A 5 3.98 -7.01 -4.69
N THR A 6 3.61 -7.70 -5.76
CA THR A 6 2.43 -8.58 -5.80
C THR A 6 2.60 -9.75 -4.83
N TYR A 7 3.76 -10.42 -4.86
CA TYR A 7 4.08 -11.51 -3.94
C TYR A 7 4.00 -11.07 -2.48
N ASN A 8 4.61 -9.94 -2.13
CA ASN A 8 4.60 -9.42 -0.76
C ASN A 8 3.18 -9.05 -0.30
N ASN A 9 2.34 -8.55 -1.21
CA ASN A 9 0.94 -8.27 -0.90
C ASN A 9 0.18 -9.56 -0.62
N TYR A 10 0.25 -10.55 -1.51
CA TYR A 10 -0.43 -11.84 -1.33
C TYR A 10 0.03 -12.54 -0.05
N ARG A 11 1.35 -12.61 0.18
CA ARG A 11 1.91 -13.16 1.42
C ARG A 11 1.31 -12.52 2.66
N THR A 12 1.19 -11.19 2.67
CA THR A 12 0.64 -10.47 3.82
C THR A 12 -0.84 -10.82 4.06
N GLN A 13 -1.64 -10.96 3.00
CA GLN A 13 -3.05 -11.31 3.16
C GLN A 13 -3.23 -12.77 3.60
N VAL A 14 -2.46 -13.69 3.03
CA VAL A 14 -2.46 -15.10 3.43
C VAL A 14 -2.03 -15.26 4.88
N GLU A 15 -0.98 -14.56 5.30
CA GLU A 15 -0.51 -14.58 6.69
C GLU A 15 -1.59 -14.10 7.68
N ARG A 16 -2.30 -13.02 7.35
CA ARG A 16 -3.44 -12.54 8.15
C ARG A 16 -4.53 -13.59 8.29
N LEU A 17 -4.88 -14.26 7.18
CA LEU A 17 -5.88 -15.32 7.19
C LEU A 17 -5.46 -16.49 8.07
N LEU A 18 -4.23 -16.99 7.91
CA LEU A 18 -3.71 -18.12 8.69
C LEU A 18 -3.65 -17.80 10.18
N MET A 19 -3.15 -16.61 10.54
CA MET A 19 -3.13 -16.17 11.94
C MET A 19 -4.55 -16.08 12.51
N TRP A 20 -5.50 -15.52 11.75
CA TRP A 20 -6.89 -15.44 12.19
C TRP A 20 -7.49 -16.84 12.39
N CYS A 21 -7.22 -17.79 11.48
CA CYS A 21 -7.65 -19.18 11.63
C CYS A 21 -7.15 -19.80 12.94
N TRP A 22 -5.86 -19.62 13.25
CA TRP A 22 -5.25 -20.25 14.41
C TRP A 22 -5.59 -19.55 15.72
N LEU A 23 -5.59 -18.24 15.75
CA LEU A 23 -5.68 -17.47 16.99
C LEU A 23 -7.12 -17.10 17.34
N LYS A 24 -7.96 -16.80 16.35
CA LYS A 24 -9.35 -16.35 16.57
C LYS A 24 -10.37 -17.45 16.28
N ARG A 25 -10.31 -18.04 15.10
CA ARG A 25 -11.30 -19.04 14.68
C ARG A 25 -11.04 -20.42 15.30
N LYS A 26 -9.77 -20.74 15.61
CA LYS A 26 -9.30 -22.03 16.14
C LYS A 26 -9.76 -23.20 15.28
N LYS A 27 -9.67 -23.05 13.97
CA LYS A 27 -10.15 -23.97 12.97
C LYS A 27 -9.07 -24.25 11.94
N PRO A 28 -8.86 -25.52 11.52
CA PRO A 28 -7.92 -25.85 10.46
C PRO A 28 -8.27 -25.13 9.16
N PHE A 29 -7.26 -24.65 8.44
CA PHE A 29 -7.43 -23.90 7.18
C PHE A 29 -8.28 -24.66 6.14
N ARG A 30 -8.07 -25.98 6.02
CA ARG A 30 -8.79 -26.82 5.06
C ARG A 30 -10.29 -27.00 5.35
N GLU A 31 -10.73 -26.65 6.54
CA GLU A 31 -12.12 -26.78 6.99
C GLU A 31 -12.89 -25.45 6.92
N LEU A 32 -12.26 -24.42 6.36
CA LEU A 32 -12.90 -23.13 6.22
C LEU A 32 -14.07 -23.20 5.24
N LEU A 33 -15.20 -22.66 5.68
CA LEU A 33 -16.43 -22.56 4.93
C LEU A 33 -16.67 -21.11 4.48
N ARG A 34 -17.70 -20.90 3.66
CA ARG A 34 -18.16 -19.58 3.25
C ARG A 34 -18.34 -18.63 4.44
N SER A 35 -19.00 -19.07 5.51
CA SER A 35 -19.24 -18.26 6.71
C SER A 35 -17.95 -17.84 7.42
N ASP A 36 -16.89 -18.64 7.31
CA ASP A 36 -15.58 -18.28 7.86
C ASP A 36 -14.90 -17.19 7.02
N VAL A 37 -15.06 -17.23 5.70
CA VAL A 37 -14.57 -16.18 4.82
C VAL A 37 -15.32 -14.87 5.07
N GLU A 38 -16.64 -14.91 5.24
CA GLU A 38 -17.44 -13.74 5.62
C GLU A 38 -16.95 -13.15 6.95
N ALA A 39 -16.82 -13.98 8.00
CA ALA A 39 -16.33 -13.56 9.31
C ALA A 39 -14.89 -12.98 9.26
N PHE A 40 -14.02 -13.53 8.40
CA PHE A 40 -12.68 -12.98 8.23
C PHE A 40 -12.68 -11.61 7.52
N LEU A 41 -13.54 -11.42 6.53
CA LEU A 41 -13.68 -10.11 5.86
C LEU A 41 -14.24 -9.05 6.83
N ASP A 42 -15.21 -9.42 7.67
CA ASP A 42 -15.72 -8.56 8.74
C ASP A 42 -14.61 -8.20 9.74
N PHE A 43 -13.82 -9.19 10.15
CA PHE A 43 -12.66 -8.98 10.99
C PHE A 43 -11.62 -8.05 10.35
N CYS A 44 -11.37 -8.17 9.04
CA CYS A 44 -10.47 -7.26 8.33
C CYS A 44 -10.99 -5.82 8.30
N CYS A 45 -12.31 -5.63 8.30
CA CYS A 45 -12.90 -4.28 8.39
C CYS A 45 -12.69 -3.67 9.78
N ASN A 46 -12.84 -4.47 10.83
CA ASN A 46 -12.75 -4.05 12.24
C ASN A 46 -11.93 -5.05 13.06
N PRO A 47 -10.60 -5.11 12.86
CA PRO A 47 -9.75 -6.02 13.62
C PRO A 47 -9.65 -5.57 15.09
N ASP A 48 -9.42 -6.54 15.96
CA ASP A 48 -9.20 -6.25 17.37
C ASP A 48 -8.01 -5.30 17.57
N PRO A 49 -8.05 -4.40 18.57
CA PRO A 49 -7.00 -3.41 18.80
C PRO A 49 -5.59 -4.00 18.91
N GLU A 50 -5.45 -5.17 19.51
CA GLU A 50 -4.18 -5.90 19.66
C GLU A 50 -3.54 -6.34 18.35
N TRP A 51 -4.33 -6.38 17.24
CA TRP A 51 -3.86 -6.72 15.90
C TRP A 51 -3.41 -5.50 15.09
N ILE A 52 -3.58 -4.30 15.64
CA ILE A 52 -3.32 -3.03 14.96
C ILE A 52 -2.06 -2.37 15.52
N GLY A 53 -1.05 -2.18 14.67
CA GLY A 53 0.14 -1.42 15.00
C GLY A 53 0.02 0.05 14.57
N THR A 54 0.59 0.95 15.35
CA THR A 54 0.70 2.38 15.03
C THR A 54 1.86 2.68 14.05
N ALA A 55 2.78 1.73 13.90
CA ALA A 55 3.90 1.79 12.97
C ALA A 55 4.05 0.48 12.20
N ILE A 56 4.65 0.56 11.01
CA ILE A 56 5.03 -0.63 10.25
C ILE A 56 6.33 -1.17 10.84
N LYS A 57 6.26 -2.34 11.44
CA LYS A 57 7.41 -3.07 12.00
C LYS A 57 7.70 -4.29 11.14
N GLY A 58 8.97 -4.70 11.07
CA GLY A 58 9.35 -5.97 10.46
C GLY A 58 8.83 -7.15 11.28
N ARG A 59 8.51 -8.27 10.60
CA ARG A 59 8.06 -9.52 11.26
C ARG A 59 9.15 -10.12 12.14
N PHE A 60 10.37 -9.94 11.73
CA PHE A 60 11.55 -10.47 12.40
C PHE A 60 12.52 -9.33 12.68
N ILE A 61 13.27 -9.46 13.73
CA ILE A 61 14.42 -8.63 14.07
C ILE A 61 15.67 -9.52 14.10
N LEU A 62 16.80 -8.96 13.70
CA LEU A 62 18.09 -9.64 13.81
C LEU A 62 18.64 -9.44 15.21
N SER A 63 18.82 -10.53 15.94
CA SER A 63 19.44 -10.55 17.25
C SER A 63 20.56 -11.59 17.26
N GLU A 64 21.78 -11.15 17.59
CA GLU A 64 22.98 -12.02 17.64
C GLU A 64 23.18 -12.89 16.38
N GLY A 65 22.88 -12.34 15.19
CA GLY A 65 22.99 -13.04 13.92
C GLY A 65 21.83 -13.99 13.58
N VAL A 66 20.81 -14.12 14.44
CA VAL A 66 19.64 -14.96 14.23
C VAL A 66 18.39 -14.09 14.07
N PHE A 67 17.53 -14.47 13.12
CA PHE A 67 16.22 -13.83 12.97
C PHE A 67 15.23 -14.37 14.00
N ILE A 68 14.80 -13.50 14.92
CA ILE A 68 13.79 -13.83 15.93
C ILE A 68 12.47 -13.09 15.64
N PRO A 69 11.31 -13.64 16.05
CA PRO A 69 10.03 -12.96 15.89
C PRO A 69 10.02 -11.61 16.60
N ASN A 70 9.48 -10.59 15.93
CA ASN A 70 9.34 -9.26 16.50
C ASN A 70 8.03 -9.15 17.27
N ALA A 71 8.11 -9.02 18.58
CA ALA A 71 6.94 -8.89 19.46
C ALA A 71 6.10 -7.62 19.19
N GLU A 72 6.68 -6.59 18.57
CA GLU A 72 5.98 -5.36 18.21
C GLU A 72 5.30 -5.43 16.83
N TRP A 73 5.55 -6.47 16.05
CA TRP A 73 4.90 -6.62 14.76
C TRP A 73 3.40 -6.88 14.93
N ARG A 74 2.60 -6.24 14.07
CA ARG A 74 1.15 -6.44 14.02
C ARG A 74 0.70 -6.68 12.58
N PRO A 75 -0.32 -7.56 12.36
CA PRO A 75 -0.82 -7.88 11.02
C PRO A 75 -1.44 -6.69 10.31
N PHE A 76 -2.06 -5.80 11.06
CA PHE A 76 -2.60 -4.54 10.56
C PHE A 76 -1.78 -3.37 11.07
N SER A 77 -1.67 -2.31 10.27
CA SER A 77 -0.99 -1.10 10.71
C SER A 77 -1.75 0.13 10.23
N LYS A 78 -1.87 1.11 11.11
CA LYS A 78 -2.38 2.42 10.78
C LYS A 78 -1.30 3.45 11.09
N ARG A 79 -0.80 4.09 10.03
CA ARG A 79 0.18 5.17 10.19
C ARG A 79 -0.50 6.40 10.79
N VAL A 80 0.05 6.87 11.88
CA VAL A 80 -0.27 8.20 12.37
C VAL A 80 0.51 9.21 11.52
N PRO A 81 -0.13 10.26 10.99
CA PRO A 81 0.58 11.33 10.30
C PRO A 81 1.70 11.91 11.17
N LYS A 82 2.89 12.13 10.57
CA LYS A 82 4.07 12.63 11.31
C LYS A 82 3.79 13.92 12.06
N SER A 83 2.96 14.82 11.50
CA SER A 83 2.53 16.06 12.14
C SER A 83 1.76 15.82 13.44
N LYS A 84 0.82 14.85 13.42
CA LYS A 84 0.06 14.48 14.65
C LYS A 84 0.94 13.79 15.68
N ALA A 85 1.87 12.93 15.23
CA ALA A 85 2.82 12.27 16.13
C ALA A 85 3.76 13.29 16.80
N LYS A 86 4.23 14.29 16.04
CA LYS A 86 5.07 15.36 16.57
C LYS A 86 4.31 16.22 17.58
N LEU A 87 3.08 16.64 17.25
CA LEU A 87 2.24 17.46 18.13
C LEU A 87 1.90 16.72 19.44
N ALA A 88 1.63 15.41 19.38
CA ALA A 88 1.37 14.63 20.58
C ALA A 88 2.61 14.48 21.48
N ALA A 89 3.79 14.31 20.85
CA ALA A 89 5.06 14.27 21.57
C ALA A 89 5.39 15.61 22.24
N GLU A 90 5.11 16.74 21.59
CA GLU A 90 5.31 18.09 22.12
C GLU A 90 4.33 18.42 23.27
N ASN A 91 3.10 17.91 23.20
CA ASN A 91 2.05 18.19 24.20
C ASN A 91 1.97 17.14 25.32
N LEU A 92 2.86 16.12 25.34
CA LEU A 92 2.80 14.98 26.26
C LEU A 92 1.44 14.29 26.33
N THR A 93 0.69 14.33 25.22
CA THR A 93 -0.67 13.78 25.16
C THR A 93 -0.61 12.40 24.52
N GLU A 94 -1.27 11.41 25.11
CA GLU A 94 -1.42 10.10 24.47
C GLU A 94 -2.18 10.25 23.16
N LEU A 95 -1.63 9.68 22.07
CA LEU A 95 -2.32 9.61 20.80
C LEU A 95 -3.56 8.72 20.99
N PRO A 96 -4.77 9.22 20.73
CA PRO A 96 -5.95 8.37 20.77
C PRO A 96 -5.74 7.21 19.79
N ALA A 97 -6.07 5.99 20.24
CA ALA A 97 -5.97 4.81 19.40
C ALA A 97 -6.71 5.08 18.07
N PRO A 98 -6.02 5.08 16.94
CA PRO A 98 -6.64 5.50 15.70
C PRO A 98 -7.73 4.50 15.33
N ALA A 99 -8.95 4.94 15.05
CA ALA A 99 -9.98 4.08 14.50
C ALA A 99 -9.44 3.47 13.19
N PHE A 100 -9.22 2.15 13.18
CA PHE A 100 -8.77 1.43 11.99
C PHE A 100 -9.99 1.13 11.11
N SER A 101 -9.86 1.40 9.83
CA SER A 101 -10.86 1.00 8.84
C SER A 101 -10.15 0.64 7.54
N MET A 102 -10.41 -0.54 7.04
CA MET A 102 -9.86 -0.98 5.76
C MET A 102 -10.71 -0.44 4.61
N SER A 103 -10.07 0.16 3.61
CA SER A 103 -10.80 0.66 2.45
C SER A 103 -11.40 -0.49 1.62
N ALA A 104 -12.51 -0.24 0.92
CA ALA A 104 -13.09 -1.21 0.00
C ALA A 104 -12.09 -1.73 -1.06
N GLY A 105 -11.13 -0.90 -1.47
CA GLY A 105 -10.02 -1.30 -2.34
C GLY A 105 -9.09 -2.32 -1.68
N SER A 106 -8.76 -2.10 -0.41
CA SER A 106 -7.91 -3.03 0.36
C SER A 106 -8.63 -4.34 0.63
N ILE A 107 -9.93 -4.31 0.97
CA ILE A 107 -10.73 -5.53 1.13
C ILE A 107 -10.82 -6.34 -0.18
N ARG A 108 -10.92 -5.67 -1.34
CA ARG A 108 -10.85 -6.37 -2.63
C ARG A 108 -9.52 -7.10 -2.83
N GLN A 109 -8.40 -6.51 -2.38
CA GLN A 109 -7.09 -7.17 -2.43
C GLN A 109 -7.03 -8.37 -1.50
N VAL A 110 -7.57 -8.26 -0.27
CA VAL A 110 -7.71 -9.40 0.65
C VAL A 110 -8.49 -10.52 -0.02
N TYR A 111 -9.68 -10.20 -0.54
CA TYR A 111 -10.53 -11.18 -1.22
C TYR A 111 -9.82 -11.83 -2.42
N ALA A 112 -9.13 -11.05 -3.26
CA ALA A 112 -8.42 -11.57 -4.42
C ALA A 112 -7.30 -12.54 -4.01
N ALA A 113 -6.52 -12.20 -2.97
CA ALA A 113 -5.46 -13.06 -2.47
C ALA A 113 -6.03 -14.38 -1.89
N MET A 114 -7.11 -14.31 -1.10
CA MET A 114 -7.78 -15.50 -0.58
C MET A 114 -8.35 -16.38 -1.70
N ASN A 115 -9.05 -15.77 -2.65
CA ASN A 115 -9.63 -16.51 -3.77
C ASN A 115 -8.56 -17.22 -4.59
N SER A 116 -7.41 -16.59 -4.84
CA SER A 116 -6.26 -17.23 -5.50
C SER A 116 -5.71 -18.40 -4.69
N LEU A 117 -5.55 -18.23 -3.37
CA LEU A 117 -5.06 -19.28 -2.48
C LEU A 117 -6.03 -20.48 -2.45
N PHE A 118 -7.33 -20.24 -2.24
CA PHE A 118 -8.31 -21.32 -2.20
C PHE A 118 -8.50 -22.00 -3.57
N SER A 119 -8.41 -21.26 -4.68
CA SER A 119 -8.41 -21.84 -6.01
C SER A 119 -7.20 -22.76 -6.22
N PHE A 120 -6.02 -22.33 -5.80
CA PHE A 120 -4.83 -23.18 -5.84
C PHE A 120 -5.04 -24.45 -4.98
N CYS A 121 -5.48 -24.31 -3.74
CA CYS A 121 -5.71 -25.46 -2.86
C CYS A 121 -6.76 -26.43 -3.41
N ASN A 122 -7.80 -25.93 -4.08
CA ASN A 122 -8.81 -26.76 -4.72
C ASN A 122 -8.25 -27.50 -5.94
N ASN A 123 -7.45 -26.82 -6.77
CA ASN A 123 -6.82 -27.43 -7.94
C ASN A 123 -5.79 -28.52 -7.56
N GLU A 124 -5.08 -28.30 -6.45
CA GLU A 124 -4.12 -29.28 -5.89
C GLU A 124 -4.80 -30.36 -5.00
N LEU A 125 -6.12 -30.42 -5.02
CA LEU A 125 -6.93 -31.39 -4.23
C LEU A 125 -6.67 -31.33 -2.71
N LEU A 126 -6.15 -30.22 -2.20
CA LEU A 126 -5.97 -29.99 -0.76
C LEU A 126 -7.27 -29.59 -0.08
N MET A 127 -8.24 -29.09 -0.84
CA MET A 127 -9.60 -28.73 -0.40
C MET A 127 -10.60 -29.17 -1.46
N SER A 128 -11.79 -29.57 -1.04
CA SER A 128 -12.85 -30.02 -1.94
C SER A 128 -13.55 -28.86 -2.68
N THR A 129 -13.53 -27.66 -2.11
CA THR A 129 -14.21 -26.49 -2.68
C THR A 129 -13.46 -25.20 -2.35
N ASN A 130 -13.65 -24.17 -3.18
CA ASN A 130 -13.19 -22.81 -2.88
C ASN A 130 -14.32 -22.03 -2.17
N PRO A 131 -14.19 -21.73 -0.85
CA PRO A 131 -15.23 -21.04 -0.09
C PRO A 131 -15.45 -19.58 -0.54
N CYS A 132 -14.48 -18.96 -1.21
CA CYS A 132 -14.64 -17.60 -1.74
C CYS A 132 -15.64 -17.56 -2.91
N LEU A 133 -15.72 -18.60 -3.74
CA LEU A 133 -16.65 -18.64 -4.87
C LEU A 133 -18.10 -18.70 -4.39
N GLN A 134 -18.34 -19.29 -3.23
CA GLN A 134 -19.66 -19.40 -2.64
C GLN A 134 -20.24 -18.08 -2.09
N LEU A 135 -19.41 -17.04 -1.95
CA LEU A 135 -19.86 -15.70 -1.53
C LEU A 135 -20.80 -15.05 -2.56
N GLY A 136 -20.65 -15.39 -3.86
CA GLY A 136 -21.52 -14.89 -4.91
C GLY A 136 -21.65 -13.38 -4.92
N LYS A 137 -22.89 -12.87 -4.97
CA LYS A 137 -23.18 -11.42 -4.94
C LYS A 137 -22.96 -10.78 -3.56
N ASN A 138 -22.97 -11.56 -2.49
CA ASN A 138 -22.80 -11.03 -1.11
C ASN A 138 -21.44 -10.36 -0.86
N LYS A 139 -20.41 -10.69 -1.67
CA LYS A 139 -19.11 -10.00 -1.59
C LYS A 139 -19.21 -8.48 -1.77
N SER A 140 -20.29 -7.99 -2.38
CA SER A 140 -20.49 -6.56 -2.63
C SER A 140 -20.58 -5.75 -1.35
N GLN A 141 -21.06 -6.31 -0.24
CA GLN A 141 -21.15 -5.58 1.04
C GLN A 141 -19.78 -5.11 1.55
N TRP A 142 -18.70 -5.87 1.29
CA TRP A 142 -17.34 -5.47 1.66
C TRP A 142 -16.58 -4.75 0.55
N THR A 143 -16.93 -5.03 -0.71
CA THR A 143 -16.15 -4.59 -1.88
C THR A 143 -16.81 -3.48 -2.68
N SER A 144 -18.08 -3.15 -2.40
CA SER A 144 -18.78 -2.05 -3.06
C SER A 144 -18.11 -0.72 -2.74
N ARG A 145 -17.88 0.05 -3.78
CA ARG A 145 -17.62 1.48 -3.61
C ARG A 145 -18.91 2.11 -3.13
N THR A 146 -18.92 2.65 -1.93
CA THR A 146 -19.89 3.72 -1.63
C THR A 146 -19.73 4.74 -2.77
N LEU A 147 -20.83 5.12 -3.40
CA LEU A 147 -20.84 6.13 -4.47
C LEU A 147 -20.52 7.53 -3.89
N GLN A 148 -19.40 7.64 -3.19
CA GLN A 148 -18.80 8.93 -2.95
C GLN A 148 -18.18 9.32 -4.29
N ILE A 149 -18.72 10.37 -4.89
CA ILE A 149 -18.08 11.05 -6.01
C ILE A 149 -16.65 11.28 -5.57
N PRO A 150 -15.66 10.63 -6.20
CA PRO A 150 -14.28 10.80 -5.77
C PRO A 150 -13.97 12.28 -5.92
N LYS A 151 -13.72 12.98 -4.81
CA LYS A 151 -13.17 14.34 -4.88
C LYS A 151 -11.96 14.26 -5.78
N SER A 152 -11.97 15.01 -6.85
CA SER A 152 -10.83 15.08 -7.76
C SER A 152 -9.59 15.39 -6.92
N LYS A 153 -8.57 14.56 -7.04
CA LYS A 153 -7.26 14.82 -6.43
C LYS A 153 -6.37 15.62 -7.39
N ALA A 154 -6.89 15.92 -8.58
CA ALA A 154 -6.20 16.76 -9.54
C ALA A 154 -6.18 18.20 -9.00
N ILE A 155 -5.02 18.79 -9.01
CA ILE A 155 -4.86 20.22 -8.74
C ILE A 155 -5.35 21.03 -9.95
N THR A 156 -5.94 22.18 -9.68
CA THR A 156 -6.38 23.11 -10.72
C THR A 156 -5.19 23.76 -11.42
N LYS A 157 -5.41 24.36 -12.59
CA LYS A 157 -4.37 25.09 -13.31
C LYS A 157 -3.76 26.20 -12.44
N LEU A 158 -4.59 26.97 -11.73
CA LEU A 158 -4.13 28.04 -10.84
C LEU A 158 -3.27 27.51 -9.67
N GLN A 159 -3.70 26.38 -9.05
CA GLN A 159 -2.88 25.75 -8.00
C GLN A 159 -1.56 25.24 -8.53
N TRP A 160 -1.55 24.81 -9.80
CA TRP A 160 -0.33 24.36 -10.44
C TRP A 160 0.62 25.51 -10.74
N GLU A 161 0.12 26.62 -11.28
CA GLU A 161 0.89 27.85 -11.53
C GLU A 161 1.55 28.32 -10.22
N PHE A 162 0.79 28.35 -9.12
CA PHE A 162 1.33 28.70 -7.79
C PHE A 162 2.41 27.73 -7.31
N VAL A 163 2.27 26.40 -7.55
CA VAL A 163 3.30 25.41 -7.17
C VAL A 163 4.61 25.63 -7.94
N ILE A 164 4.53 25.94 -9.24
CA ILE A 164 5.72 26.21 -10.07
C ILE A 164 6.39 27.50 -9.61
N GLU A 165 5.64 28.59 -9.50
CA GLU A 165 6.16 29.90 -9.08
C GLU A 165 6.89 29.79 -7.73
N THR A 166 6.26 29.15 -6.75
CA THR A 166 6.89 28.90 -5.44
C THR A 166 8.16 28.05 -5.56
N ALA A 167 8.17 27.05 -6.43
CA ALA A 167 9.33 26.18 -6.60
C ALA A 167 10.49 26.90 -7.32
N GLU A 168 10.18 27.81 -8.25
CA GLU A 168 11.16 28.68 -8.92
C GLU A 168 11.77 29.67 -7.93
N GLU A 169 10.93 30.37 -7.15
CA GLU A 169 11.41 31.29 -6.10
C GLU A 169 12.36 30.59 -5.11
N MET A 170 11.97 29.39 -4.62
CA MET A 170 12.80 28.60 -3.70
C MET A 170 14.14 28.18 -4.36
N ALA A 171 14.10 27.84 -5.65
CA ALA A 171 15.31 27.46 -6.39
C ALA A 171 16.25 28.68 -6.61
N ASP A 172 15.68 29.86 -6.85
CA ASP A 172 16.47 31.10 -6.99
C ASP A 172 17.10 31.53 -5.66
N GLU A 173 16.36 31.38 -4.52
CA GLU A 173 16.87 31.69 -3.20
C GLU A 173 18.00 30.72 -2.75
N SER A 174 17.85 29.43 -3.03
CA SER A 174 18.80 28.40 -2.61
C SER A 174 18.94 27.30 -3.67
N PRO A 175 19.66 27.52 -4.77
CA PRO A 175 19.78 26.57 -5.87
C PRO A 175 20.30 25.20 -5.44
N ALA A 176 21.35 25.18 -4.61
CA ALA A 176 21.95 23.94 -4.12
C ALA A 176 20.95 22.99 -3.39
N THR A 177 19.86 23.56 -2.84
CA THR A 177 18.86 22.79 -2.07
C THR A 177 17.62 22.47 -2.91
N PHE A 178 17.14 23.41 -3.73
CA PHE A 178 15.79 23.32 -4.31
C PHE A 178 15.74 23.16 -5.83
N GLU A 179 16.83 23.37 -6.55
CA GLU A 179 16.89 23.19 -8.02
C GLU A 179 16.51 21.76 -8.45
N ARG A 180 16.95 20.75 -7.66
CA ARG A 180 16.56 19.36 -7.86
C ARG A 180 15.05 19.16 -7.66
N THR A 181 14.44 19.86 -6.70
CA THR A 181 13.00 19.77 -6.41
C THR A 181 12.22 20.38 -7.57
N LEU A 182 12.59 21.56 -8.04
CA LEU A 182 12.01 22.22 -9.21
C LEU A 182 12.09 21.30 -10.43
N PHE A 183 13.28 20.75 -10.74
CA PHE A 183 13.45 19.79 -11.83
C PHE A 183 12.49 18.61 -11.75
N ILE A 184 12.38 17.97 -10.58
CA ILE A 184 11.47 16.82 -10.38
C ILE A 184 10.02 17.22 -10.63
N ILE A 185 9.58 18.36 -10.09
CA ILE A 185 8.21 18.86 -10.23
C ILE A 185 7.89 19.11 -11.71
N VAL A 186 8.74 19.84 -12.40
CA VAL A 186 8.57 20.19 -13.82
C VAL A 186 8.52 18.92 -14.69
N MET A 187 9.47 18.00 -14.49
CA MET A 187 9.54 16.76 -15.26
C MET A 187 8.33 15.86 -15.06
N MET A 188 7.86 15.72 -13.81
CA MET A 188 6.69 14.88 -13.53
C MET A 188 5.44 15.37 -14.24
N ILE A 189 5.25 16.67 -14.37
CA ILE A 189 4.05 17.25 -14.98
C ILE A 189 4.19 17.42 -16.46
N SER A 190 5.30 18.01 -16.92
CA SER A 190 5.50 18.25 -18.36
C SER A 190 5.57 16.95 -19.17
N CYS A 191 6.13 15.89 -18.57
CA CYS A 191 6.30 14.59 -19.23
C CYS A 191 5.35 13.49 -18.69
N TYR A 192 4.41 13.83 -17.81
CA TYR A 192 3.46 12.87 -17.17
C TYR A 192 4.18 11.68 -16.50
N LEU A 193 5.35 11.91 -15.90
CA LEU A 193 6.17 10.88 -15.30
C LEU A 193 5.68 10.51 -13.89
N ARG A 194 5.89 9.26 -13.51
CA ARG A 194 5.77 8.84 -12.10
C ARG A 194 7.08 9.10 -11.38
N VAL A 195 7.02 9.20 -10.06
CA VAL A 195 8.24 9.32 -9.23
C VAL A 195 9.24 8.20 -9.54
N SER A 196 8.78 6.98 -9.77
CA SER A 196 9.63 5.84 -10.14
C SER A 196 10.31 5.98 -11.51
N ASP A 197 9.78 6.80 -12.37
CA ASP A 197 10.34 7.01 -13.71
C ASP A 197 11.52 8.01 -13.65
N LEU A 198 11.58 8.85 -12.61
CA LEU A 198 12.68 9.79 -12.35
C LEU A 198 13.66 9.30 -11.28
N ALA A 199 13.15 8.66 -10.22
CA ALA A 199 13.98 8.18 -9.11
C ALA A 199 14.56 6.78 -9.37
N GLY A 200 14.04 6.08 -10.37
CA GLY A 200 14.40 4.69 -10.65
C GLY A 200 13.72 3.68 -9.73
N ASN A 201 13.99 2.42 -9.99
CA ASN A 201 13.54 1.27 -9.22
C ASN A 201 14.53 0.11 -9.37
N ALA A 202 14.26 -1.04 -8.75
CA ALA A 202 15.17 -2.20 -8.80
C ALA A 202 15.45 -2.74 -10.22
N GLY A 203 14.58 -2.45 -11.20
CA GLY A 203 14.74 -2.93 -12.59
C GLY A 203 15.21 -1.85 -13.57
N TRP A 204 15.28 -0.59 -13.16
CA TRP A 204 15.70 0.51 -14.02
C TRP A 204 16.16 1.70 -13.20
N GLN A 205 17.31 2.25 -13.58
CA GLN A 205 17.86 3.47 -12.99
C GLN A 205 18.04 4.51 -14.10
N PRO A 206 17.34 5.67 -14.02
CA PRO A 206 17.51 6.76 -14.97
C PRO A 206 18.88 7.40 -14.83
N THR A 207 19.45 7.78 -15.96
CA THR A 207 20.71 8.53 -16.05
C THR A 207 20.51 9.75 -16.93
N MET A 208 21.47 10.66 -16.97
CA MET A 208 21.45 11.79 -17.90
C MET A 208 21.41 11.34 -19.37
N GLY A 209 21.88 10.15 -19.68
CA GLY A 209 21.76 9.54 -21.01
C GLY A 209 20.32 9.21 -21.44
N CYS A 210 19.34 9.26 -20.51
CA CYS A 210 17.93 9.17 -20.86
C CYS A 210 17.39 10.43 -21.55
N PHE A 211 18.11 11.55 -21.48
CA PHE A 211 17.78 12.77 -22.21
C PHE A 211 18.49 12.74 -23.57
N VAL A 212 17.70 12.77 -24.62
CA VAL A 212 18.18 12.72 -26.01
C VAL A 212 17.68 13.95 -26.75
N LYS A 213 18.60 14.68 -27.40
CA LYS A 213 18.26 15.82 -28.23
C LYS A 213 17.87 15.33 -29.63
N GLY A 214 16.62 15.55 -30.01
CA GLY A 214 16.11 15.33 -31.36
C GLY A 214 16.11 16.63 -32.18
N ASN A 215 15.59 16.56 -33.42
CA ASN A 215 15.47 17.72 -34.29
C ASN A 215 14.42 18.73 -33.80
N ASP A 216 13.43 18.26 -33.07
CA ASP A 216 12.24 18.99 -32.60
C ASP A 216 12.26 19.26 -31.09
N GLY A 217 13.36 18.95 -30.41
CA GLY A 217 13.54 19.22 -28.98
C GLY A 217 14.22 18.12 -28.19
N TRP A 218 14.02 18.14 -26.90
CA TRP A 218 14.55 17.16 -25.99
C TRP A 218 13.51 16.08 -25.69
N TRP A 219 13.96 14.82 -25.68
CA TRP A 219 13.18 13.65 -25.35
C TRP A 219 13.73 13.01 -24.08
N TYR A 220 12.83 12.52 -23.21
CA TYR A 220 13.18 11.71 -22.07
C TYR A 220 12.72 10.26 -22.29
N HIS A 221 13.70 9.36 -22.42
CA HIS A 221 13.42 7.95 -22.64
C HIS A 221 13.20 7.24 -21.32
N VAL A 222 11.97 6.73 -21.10
CA VAL A 222 11.65 5.79 -20.02
C VAL A 222 11.80 4.39 -20.59
N VAL A 223 12.79 3.63 -20.11
CA VAL A 223 12.98 2.24 -20.54
C VAL A 223 11.76 1.42 -20.16
N GLY A 224 11.17 0.81 -21.16
CA GLY A 224 9.83 0.28 -21.14
C GLY A 224 9.53 -0.74 -20.07
N LYS A 225 8.28 -0.70 -19.71
CA LYS A 225 7.57 -1.72 -18.93
C LYS A 225 7.21 -2.87 -19.84
#